data_8be4360ca2b75cab0a2a67280d69b6f1
#
_entry.id   8be4360ca2b75cab0a2a67280d69b6f1
#
_cell.length_a   1.000
_cell.length_b   1.000
_cell.length_c   1.000
_cell.angle_alpha   90.00
_cell.angle_beta   90.00
_cell.angle_gamma   90.00
#
_symmetry.space_group_name_H-M   'P 1'
#
loop_
_entity.id
_entity.type
_entity.pdbx_description
1 polymer ?
#
loop_
_entity_poly.entity_id
_entity_poly.type
_entity_poly.pdbx_seq_one_letter_code
_entity_poly.pdbx_strand_id
1 'polypeptide(L)'
;RQRQMCIRDSLLALVSANDDMDFLETALQSVPHWLAQWDVSVQEKHECLSRIAEALVAPECGPSYNDKAYEFELLHLRFISAEPSLTNEVRHAAAERAIAHILRLPKLYEMEELLHVPVTLELASSPVLSLLKIMVGGSRTDFESWAQTSEAQDAMRRLQLNEEQLLHKMRLLDLASLCARSVSAEVSYEDLAQALHVPVDEVESWVIDVIRAGLVSGKLSQVQRTFRVYRSTYRSFEKAQWEALEQRLTRWQGSIQTLLNTMDQARTQMPAALVTEQAHEASEA
;
A
#
# COMPACT_ATOMS: atom_id res chain seq x y z
N ARG A 1 29.69 -1.11 -24.16
CA ARG A 1 28.67 -1.46 -23.14
C ARG A 1 28.65 -0.43 -22.00
N GLN A 2 29.76 -0.10 -21.35
CA GLN A 2 29.83 1.01 -20.36
C GLN A 2 29.34 2.35 -20.93
N ARG A 3 29.68 2.71 -22.16
CA ARG A 3 29.15 3.92 -22.81
C ARG A 3 27.64 3.93 -22.97
N GLN A 4 27.00 2.77 -23.12
CA GLN A 4 25.53 2.67 -23.21
C GLN A 4 24.86 2.92 -21.88
N MET A 5 25.45 2.53 -20.74
CA MET A 5 24.95 2.87 -19.40
C MET A 5 25.06 4.37 -19.14
N CYS A 6 26.22 4.98 -19.39
CA CYS A 6 26.40 6.44 -19.22
C CYS A 6 25.42 7.26 -20.05
N ILE A 7 25.11 6.84 -21.29
CA ILE A 7 24.11 7.51 -22.13
C ILE A 7 22.71 7.37 -21.54
N ARG A 8 22.36 6.20 -21.01
CA ARG A 8 21.05 5.96 -20.37
C ARG A 8 20.89 6.74 -19.08
N ASP A 9 21.92 6.80 -18.23
CA ASP A 9 21.92 7.62 -17.02
C ASP A 9 21.71 9.10 -17.34
N SER A 10 22.37 9.59 -18.40
CA SER A 10 22.22 10.97 -18.87
C SER A 10 20.84 11.23 -19.47
N LEU A 11 20.28 10.24 -20.18
CA LEU A 11 18.91 10.32 -20.70
C LEU A 11 17.88 10.31 -19.57
N LEU A 12 18.07 9.47 -18.56
CA LEU A 12 17.20 9.39 -17.39
C LEU A 12 17.18 10.73 -16.63
N ALA A 13 18.35 11.33 -16.40
CA ALA A 13 18.47 12.64 -15.76
C ALA A 13 17.85 13.77 -16.60
N LEU A 14 17.98 13.71 -17.92
CA LEU A 14 17.37 14.68 -18.83
C LEU A 14 15.84 14.55 -18.89
N VAL A 15 15.34 13.32 -18.93
CA VAL A 15 13.90 13.05 -19.03
C VAL A 15 13.20 13.34 -17.71
N SER A 16 13.83 13.01 -16.56
CA SER A 16 13.29 13.37 -15.25
C SER A 16 13.22 14.89 -15.05
N ALA A 17 14.21 15.64 -15.53
CA ALA A 17 14.23 17.10 -15.45
C ALA A 17 13.20 17.79 -16.36
N ASN A 18 12.70 17.11 -17.40
CA ASN A 18 11.74 17.67 -18.36
C ASN A 18 10.31 17.13 -18.19
N ASP A 19 10.04 16.31 -17.17
CA ASP A 19 8.73 15.66 -16.90
C ASP A 19 8.21 14.77 -18.07
N ASP A 20 9.14 14.26 -18.90
CA ASP A 20 8.85 13.45 -20.09
C ASP A 20 9.01 11.93 -19.80
N MET A 21 8.76 11.48 -18.57
CA MET A 21 8.98 10.08 -18.13
C MET A 21 8.14 9.06 -18.91
N ASP A 22 7.03 9.47 -19.51
CA ASP A 22 6.16 8.59 -20.31
C ASP A 22 6.92 7.92 -21.48
N PHE A 23 7.91 8.60 -22.06
CA PHE A 23 8.76 8.01 -23.10
C PHE A 23 9.65 6.87 -22.60
N LEU A 24 9.96 6.86 -21.31
CA LEU A 24 10.79 5.82 -20.70
C LEU A 24 9.98 4.64 -20.14
N GLU A 25 8.66 4.70 -20.13
CA GLU A 25 7.82 3.66 -19.53
C GLU A 25 8.15 2.26 -20.04
N THR A 26 8.22 2.08 -21.37
CA THR A 26 8.57 0.80 -22.00
C THR A 26 10.01 0.39 -21.69
N ALA A 27 10.92 1.37 -21.59
CA ALA A 27 12.30 1.11 -21.23
C ALA A 27 12.43 0.66 -19.77
N LEU A 28 11.74 1.32 -18.85
CA LEU A 28 11.71 0.97 -17.43
C LEU A 28 11.20 -0.45 -17.19
N GLN A 29 10.13 -0.87 -17.87
CA GLN A 29 9.62 -2.25 -17.78
C GLN A 29 10.66 -3.29 -18.24
N SER A 30 11.56 -2.92 -19.15
CA SER A 30 12.58 -3.83 -19.69
C SER A 30 13.88 -3.86 -18.86
N VAL A 31 14.09 -2.90 -17.94
CA VAL A 31 15.33 -2.78 -17.13
C VAL A 31 15.67 -4.05 -16.37
N PRO A 32 14.73 -4.74 -15.66
CA PRO A 32 15.07 -5.97 -14.93
C PRO A 32 15.64 -7.05 -15.85
N HIS A 33 15.06 -7.20 -17.04
CA HIS A 33 15.51 -8.16 -18.04
C HIS A 33 16.91 -7.81 -18.57
N TRP A 34 17.16 -6.54 -18.85
CA TRP A 34 18.45 -6.07 -19.33
C TRP A 34 19.55 -6.25 -18.27
N LEU A 35 19.25 -5.96 -17.00
CA LEU A 35 20.21 -6.16 -15.89
C LEU A 35 20.60 -7.63 -15.71
N ALA A 36 19.68 -8.55 -16.00
CA ALA A 36 20.00 -9.99 -15.97
C ALA A 36 20.92 -10.42 -17.12
N GLN A 37 20.76 -9.81 -18.30
CA GLN A 37 21.54 -10.15 -19.50
C GLN A 37 22.89 -9.42 -19.60
N TRP A 38 23.03 -8.30 -18.90
CA TRP A 38 24.25 -7.51 -19.00
C TRP A 38 25.40 -8.13 -18.21
N ASP A 39 26.50 -8.28 -18.89
CA ASP A 39 27.80 -8.64 -18.29
C ASP A 39 28.46 -7.38 -17.72
N VAL A 40 27.92 -6.90 -16.58
CA VAL A 40 28.32 -5.68 -15.88
C VAL A 40 28.53 -6.03 -14.42
N SER A 41 29.43 -5.33 -13.76
CA SER A 41 29.73 -5.57 -12.34
C SER A 41 28.49 -5.36 -11.45
N VAL A 42 28.44 -6.08 -10.33
CA VAL A 42 27.34 -5.96 -9.35
C VAL A 42 27.21 -4.52 -8.86
N GLN A 43 28.32 -3.82 -8.68
CA GLN A 43 28.34 -2.45 -8.22
C GLN A 43 27.72 -1.48 -9.24
N GLU A 44 28.02 -1.66 -10.53
CA GLU A 44 27.41 -0.84 -11.59
C GLU A 44 25.89 -1.11 -11.72
N LYS A 45 25.44 -2.37 -11.52
CA LYS A 45 24.02 -2.71 -11.48
C LYS A 45 23.31 -2.03 -10.30
N HIS A 46 23.94 -2.05 -9.12
CA HIS A 46 23.45 -1.37 -7.93
C HIS A 46 23.31 0.14 -8.15
N GLU A 47 24.36 0.79 -8.70
CA GLU A 47 24.34 2.22 -8.99
C GLU A 47 23.24 2.59 -10.01
N CYS A 48 23.06 1.76 -11.05
CA CYS A 48 22.01 1.98 -12.04
C CYS A 48 20.61 1.93 -11.42
N LEU A 49 20.32 0.90 -10.60
CA LEU A 49 19.04 0.78 -9.90
C LEU A 49 18.79 1.93 -8.91
N SER A 50 19.84 2.32 -8.15
CA SER A 50 19.76 3.46 -7.22
C SER A 50 19.39 4.76 -7.95
N ARG A 51 20.03 5.05 -9.08
CA ARG A 51 19.75 6.27 -9.86
C ARG A 51 18.36 6.27 -10.47
N ILE A 52 17.88 5.11 -10.95
CA ILE A 52 16.51 4.99 -11.47
C ILE A 52 15.52 5.26 -10.36
N ALA A 53 15.70 4.65 -9.19
CA ALA A 53 14.84 4.83 -8.04
C ALA A 53 14.83 6.31 -7.56
N GLU A 54 15.99 6.94 -7.45
CA GLU A 54 16.13 8.36 -7.10
C GLU A 54 15.40 9.28 -8.10
N ALA A 55 15.55 9.01 -9.41
CA ALA A 55 14.87 9.79 -10.45
C ALA A 55 13.35 9.67 -10.39
N LEU A 56 12.82 8.47 -10.10
CA LEU A 56 11.38 8.23 -9.99
C LEU A 56 10.73 8.84 -8.74
N VAL A 57 11.52 9.03 -7.67
CA VAL A 57 11.06 9.64 -6.41
C VAL A 57 11.20 11.17 -6.44
N ALA A 58 11.90 11.72 -7.43
CA ALA A 58 12.08 13.16 -7.55
C ALA A 58 10.72 13.88 -7.63
N PRO A 59 10.56 15.05 -6.97
CA PRO A 59 9.29 15.78 -6.92
C PRO A 59 8.82 16.26 -8.30
N GLU A 60 9.70 16.30 -9.28
CA GLU A 60 9.45 16.65 -10.68
C GLU A 60 8.67 15.53 -11.40
N CYS A 61 8.82 14.27 -10.96
CA CYS A 61 8.02 13.16 -11.46
C CYS A 61 6.66 13.18 -10.74
N GLY A 62 5.59 13.40 -11.48
CA GLY A 62 4.24 13.52 -10.93
C GLY A 62 3.77 12.27 -10.13
N PRO A 63 2.65 12.36 -9.42
CA PRO A 63 2.15 11.27 -8.56
C PRO A 63 1.78 9.99 -9.31
N SER A 64 1.73 10.02 -10.64
CA SER A 64 1.45 8.86 -11.50
C SER A 64 2.56 7.80 -11.45
N TYR A 65 3.76 8.19 -11.04
CA TYR A 65 4.93 7.29 -11.01
C TYR A 65 5.22 6.69 -9.63
N ASN A 66 4.40 7.00 -8.61
CA ASN A 66 4.61 6.47 -7.25
C ASN A 66 4.65 4.95 -7.20
N ASP A 67 3.75 4.28 -7.91
CA ASP A 67 3.68 2.81 -7.93
C ASP A 67 4.92 2.23 -8.60
N LYS A 68 5.39 2.83 -9.68
CA LYS A 68 6.63 2.43 -10.38
C LYS A 68 7.87 2.70 -9.52
N ALA A 69 7.92 3.84 -8.84
CA ALA A 69 9.00 4.14 -7.91
C ALA A 69 9.09 3.07 -6.80
N TYR A 70 7.95 2.66 -6.27
CA TYR A 70 7.88 1.60 -5.28
C TYR A 70 8.35 0.24 -5.83
N GLU A 71 7.91 -0.14 -7.03
CA GLU A 71 8.34 -1.37 -7.69
C GLU A 71 9.87 -1.40 -7.92
N PHE A 72 10.45 -0.27 -8.35
CA PHE A 72 11.89 -0.17 -8.55
C PHE A 72 12.68 -0.20 -7.26
N GLU A 73 12.19 0.43 -6.19
CA GLU A 73 12.81 0.34 -4.87
C GLU A 73 12.76 -1.10 -4.33
N LEU A 74 11.66 -1.79 -4.48
CA LEU A 74 11.56 -3.21 -4.12
C LEU A 74 12.52 -4.09 -4.94
N LEU A 75 12.58 -3.86 -6.25
CA LEU A 75 13.50 -4.58 -7.13
C LEU A 75 14.96 -4.34 -6.71
N HIS A 76 15.31 -3.11 -6.38
CA HIS A 76 16.62 -2.74 -5.88
C HIS A 76 16.95 -3.43 -4.56
N LEU A 77 16.03 -3.43 -3.60
CA LEU A 77 16.21 -4.11 -2.31
C LEU A 77 16.35 -5.64 -2.47
N ARG A 78 15.56 -6.26 -3.35
CA ARG A 78 15.67 -7.68 -3.67
C ARG A 78 17.00 -8.01 -4.32
N PHE A 79 17.47 -7.16 -5.25
CA PHE A 79 18.79 -7.32 -5.87
C PHE A 79 19.90 -7.26 -4.82
N ILE A 80 19.90 -6.27 -3.93
CA ILE A 80 20.88 -6.13 -2.85
C ILE A 80 20.84 -7.33 -1.90
N SER A 81 19.65 -7.85 -1.62
CA SER A 81 19.48 -9.03 -0.77
C SER A 81 20.10 -10.31 -1.38
N ALA A 82 20.03 -10.43 -2.71
CA ALA A 82 20.54 -11.59 -3.44
C ALA A 82 22.08 -11.57 -3.62
N GLU A 83 22.73 -10.39 -3.45
CA GLU A 83 24.13 -10.19 -3.77
C GLU A 83 25.01 -10.02 -2.50
N PRO A 84 25.63 -11.11 -2.01
CA PRO A 84 26.48 -11.06 -0.82
C PRO A 84 27.84 -10.37 -1.06
N SER A 85 28.18 -10.06 -2.31
CA SER A 85 29.43 -9.38 -2.68
C SER A 85 29.47 -7.91 -2.29
N LEU A 86 28.32 -7.30 -2.00
CA LEU A 86 28.22 -5.92 -1.53
C LEU A 86 28.53 -5.86 -0.03
N THR A 87 29.26 -4.82 0.39
CA THR A 87 29.56 -4.60 1.80
C THR A 87 28.29 -4.31 2.59
N ASN A 88 28.23 -4.76 3.84
CA ASN A 88 27.06 -4.54 4.71
C ASN A 88 26.73 -3.06 4.86
N GLU A 89 27.74 -2.18 4.90
CA GLU A 89 27.52 -0.72 4.98
C GLU A 89 26.76 -0.18 3.76
N VAL A 90 27.12 -0.61 2.55
CA VAL A 90 26.44 -0.21 1.31
C VAL A 90 25.02 -0.76 1.29
N ARG A 91 24.84 -2.02 1.70
CA ARG A 91 23.52 -2.68 1.79
C ARG A 91 22.60 -1.95 2.76
N HIS A 92 23.10 -1.63 3.95
CA HIS A 92 22.32 -0.92 4.97
C HIS A 92 21.98 0.51 4.53
N ALA A 93 22.95 1.26 4.00
CA ALA A 93 22.71 2.62 3.53
C ALA A 93 21.70 2.66 2.37
N ALA A 94 21.75 1.68 1.46
CA ALA A 94 20.78 1.58 0.37
C ALA A 94 19.38 1.22 0.88
N ALA A 95 19.27 0.30 1.85
CA ALA A 95 18.00 -0.07 2.43
C ALA A 95 17.36 1.10 3.23
N GLU A 96 18.14 1.85 4.00
CA GLU A 96 17.64 3.05 4.68
C GLU A 96 17.12 4.11 3.71
N ARG A 97 17.84 4.33 2.59
CA ARG A 97 17.41 5.27 1.55
C ARG A 97 16.13 4.81 0.87
N ALA A 98 16.05 3.54 0.49
CA ALA A 98 14.86 2.97 -0.13
C ALA A 98 13.62 3.11 0.76
N ILE A 99 13.74 2.79 2.05
CA ILE A 99 12.65 2.98 3.01
C ILE A 99 12.27 4.48 3.10
N ALA A 100 13.26 5.38 3.17
CA ALA A 100 12.98 6.81 3.22
C ALA A 100 12.28 7.33 1.97
N HIS A 101 12.67 6.87 0.78
CA HIS A 101 12.02 7.20 -0.49
C HIS A 101 10.55 6.76 -0.48
N ILE A 102 10.29 5.52 -0.08
CA ILE A 102 8.93 4.97 0.01
C ILE A 102 8.07 5.72 1.02
N LEU A 103 8.64 6.11 2.16
CA LEU A 103 7.94 6.91 3.16
C LEU A 103 7.57 8.32 2.66
N ARG A 104 8.37 8.90 1.76
CA ARG A 104 8.08 10.20 1.14
C ARG A 104 6.96 10.14 0.11
N LEU A 105 6.71 9.00 -0.53
CA LEU A 105 5.68 8.87 -1.56
C LEU A 105 4.28 9.13 -0.97
N PRO A 106 3.56 10.18 -1.39
CA PRO A 106 2.38 10.66 -0.66
C PRO A 106 1.19 9.71 -0.73
N LYS A 107 1.06 8.92 -1.80
CA LYS A 107 -0.08 8.03 -2.03
C LYS A 107 0.21 6.55 -1.77
N LEU A 108 1.40 6.22 -1.32
CA LEU A 108 1.77 4.85 -1.03
C LEU A 108 1.47 4.53 0.43
N TYR A 109 0.58 3.58 0.67
CA TYR A 109 0.13 3.16 2.00
C TYR A 109 0.45 1.69 2.30
N GLU A 110 0.63 0.85 1.27
CA GLU A 110 0.97 -0.55 1.39
C GLU A 110 2.49 -0.71 1.44
N MET A 111 3.02 -0.93 2.65
CA MET A 111 4.46 -1.01 2.90
C MET A 111 4.86 -2.33 3.55
N GLU A 112 3.91 -3.26 3.72
CA GLU A 112 4.13 -4.53 4.40
C GLU A 112 5.22 -5.38 3.72
N GLU A 113 5.27 -5.35 2.39
CA GLU A 113 6.22 -6.14 1.61
C GLU A 113 7.68 -5.81 1.93
N LEU A 114 7.97 -4.56 2.31
CA LEU A 114 9.31 -4.14 2.73
C LEU A 114 9.82 -4.89 3.96
N LEU A 115 8.92 -5.26 4.88
CA LEU A 115 9.30 -6.00 6.08
C LEU A 115 9.67 -7.46 5.78
N HIS A 116 9.32 -7.97 4.60
CA HIS A 116 9.67 -9.33 4.17
C HIS A 116 10.99 -9.42 3.41
N VAL A 117 11.60 -8.28 3.08
CA VAL A 117 12.89 -8.26 2.39
C VAL A 117 14.02 -8.52 3.41
N PRO A 118 14.93 -9.50 3.19
CA PRO A 118 15.96 -9.85 4.17
C PRO A 118 16.86 -8.69 4.59
N VAL A 119 17.27 -7.82 3.66
CA VAL A 119 18.14 -6.67 3.94
C VAL A 119 17.48 -5.67 4.89
N THR A 120 16.15 -5.50 4.81
CA THR A 120 15.46 -4.60 5.75
C THR A 120 15.45 -5.17 7.16
N LEU A 121 15.38 -6.49 7.32
CA LEU A 121 15.47 -7.14 8.63
C LEU A 121 16.85 -7.05 9.25
N GLU A 122 17.92 -6.99 8.43
CA GLU A 122 19.30 -6.78 8.89
C GLU A 122 19.48 -5.39 9.56
N LEU A 123 18.60 -4.42 9.27
CA LEU A 123 18.58 -3.08 9.88
C LEU A 123 18.01 -3.03 11.31
N ALA A 124 18.02 -4.13 12.06
CA ALA A 124 17.33 -4.27 13.34
C ALA A 124 17.56 -3.12 14.34
N SER A 125 18.73 -2.47 14.29
CA SER A 125 19.12 -1.34 15.15
C SER A 125 18.82 0.04 14.53
N SER A 126 18.34 0.12 13.30
CA SER A 126 18.09 1.42 12.64
C SER A 126 16.78 2.05 13.09
N PRO A 127 16.77 3.35 13.44
CA PRO A 127 15.55 4.08 13.74
C PRO A 127 14.56 4.10 12.55
N VAL A 128 15.06 3.96 11.33
CA VAL A 128 14.25 3.94 10.11
C VAL A 128 13.40 2.66 10.01
N LEU A 129 13.96 1.51 10.40
CA LEU A 129 13.18 0.27 10.46
C LEU A 129 12.11 0.33 11.56
N SER A 130 12.43 0.94 12.69
CA SER A 130 11.44 1.17 13.76
C SER A 130 10.29 2.03 13.25
N LEU A 131 10.58 3.09 12.51
CA LEU A 131 9.56 3.90 11.84
C LEU A 131 8.72 3.08 10.86
N LEU A 132 9.34 2.28 10.01
CA LEU A 132 8.62 1.43 9.06
C LEU A 132 7.67 0.46 9.78
N LYS A 133 8.12 -0.18 10.87
CA LYS A 133 7.26 -1.07 11.69
C LYS A 133 6.07 -0.32 12.31
N ILE A 134 6.31 0.91 12.80
CA ILE A 134 5.24 1.76 13.31
C ILE A 134 4.26 2.13 12.20
N MET A 135 4.76 2.46 11.01
CA MET A 135 3.91 2.78 9.86
C MET A 135 3.11 1.58 9.37
N VAL A 136 3.58 0.34 9.50
CA VAL A 136 2.87 -0.88 9.08
C VAL A 136 1.90 -1.40 10.14
N GLY A 137 2.25 -1.40 11.43
CA GLY A 137 1.44 -2.04 12.48
C GLY A 137 1.25 -1.24 13.77
N GLY A 138 2.00 -0.14 13.95
CA GLY A 138 1.94 0.69 15.16
C GLY A 138 0.78 1.67 15.17
N SER A 139 0.64 2.36 16.29
CA SER A 139 -0.35 3.41 16.52
C SER A 139 0.29 4.80 16.40
N ARG A 140 -0.56 5.84 16.36
CA ARG A 140 -0.11 7.24 16.40
C ARG A 140 0.72 7.53 17.66
N THR A 141 0.34 6.97 18.80
CA THR A 141 1.08 7.16 20.06
C THR A 141 2.49 6.59 19.99
N ASP A 142 2.67 5.46 19.29
CA ASP A 142 3.99 4.86 19.05
C ASP A 142 4.84 5.76 18.15
N PHE A 143 4.22 6.36 17.13
CA PHE A 143 4.91 7.33 16.27
C PHE A 143 5.34 8.58 17.04
N GLU A 144 4.45 9.16 17.86
CA GLU A 144 4.77 10.34 18.65
C GLU A 144 5.90 10.06 19.68
N SER A 145 5.88 8.87 20.31
CA SER A 145 6.95 8.47 21.23
C SER A 145 8.28 8.25 20.51
N TRP A 146 8.23 7.65 19.31
CA TRP A 146 9.41 7.48 18.47
C TRP A 146 9.97 8.83 17.99
N ALA A 147 9.13 9.75 17.53
CA ALA A 147 9.54 11.06 17.02
C ALA A 147 10.22 11.95 18.08
N GLN A 148 9.95 11.71 19.37
CA GLN A 148 10.61 12.42 20.48
C GLN A 148 12.04 11.93 20.76
N THR A 149 12.46 10.78 20.21
CA THR A 149 13.82 10.29 20.40
C THR A 149 14.83 11.10 19.56
N SER A 150 16.01 11.35 20.11
CA SER A 150 17.08 12.09 19.42
C SER A 150 17.52 11.37 18.14
N GLU A 151 17.58 10.04 18.17
CA GLU A 151 17.96 9.19 17.03
C GLU A 151 16.95 9.31 15.87
N ALA A 152 15.65 9.40 16.19
CA ALA A 152 14.62 9.60 15.20
C ALA A 152 14.70 10.98 14.52
N GLN A 153 14.94 12.03 15.31
CA GLN A 153 15.09 13.38 14.77
C GLN A 153 16.32 13.50 13.85
N ASP A 154 17.44 12.88 14.22
CA ASP A 154 18.62 12.85 13.38
C ASP A 154 18.40 12.04 12.11
N ALA A 155 17.69 10.90 12.20
CA ALA A 155 17.30 10.12 11.03
C ALA A 155 16.35 10.89 10.10
N MET A 156 15.35 11.58 10.64
CA MET A 156 14.42 12.41 9.87
C MET A 156 15.16 13.54 9.13
N ARG A 157 16.09 14.23 9.80
CA ARG A 157 16.91 15.28 9.17
C ARG A 157 17.82 14.72 8.08
N ARG A 158 18.53 13.63 8.36
CA ARG A 158 19.45 12.97 7.42
C ARG A 158 18.72 12.49 6.16
N LEU A 159 17.56 11.93 6.34
CA LEU A 159 16.74 11.37 5.29
C LEU A 159 15.68 12.34 4.74
N GLN A 160 15.70 13.60 5.17
CA GLN A 160 14.77 14.65 4.71
C GLN A 160 13.29 14.22 4.78
N LEU A 161 12.90 13.52 5.85
CA LEU A 161 11.51 13.12 6.08
C LEU A 161 10.74 14.28 6.73
N ASN A 162 9.53 14.53 6.23
CA ASN A 162 8.65 15.55 6.78
C ASN A 162 7.72 14.90 7.82
N GLU A 163 7.84 15.33 9.08
CA GLU A 163 7.04 14.81 10.20
C GLU A 163 5.54 15.03 9.98
N GLU A 164 5.13 16.18 9.46
CA GLU A 164 3.71 16.48 9.19
C GLU A 164 3.10 15.55 8.16
N GLN A 165 3.86 15.24 7.09
CA GLN A 165 3.41 14.29 6.06
C GLN A 165 3.30 12.87 6.61
N LEU A 166 4.24 12.43 7.43
CA LEU A 166 4.21 11.12 8.07
C LEU A 166 3.03 11.02 9.05
N LEU A 167 2.78 12.07 9.82
CA LEU A 167 1.67 12.15 10.77
C LEU A 167 0.32 12.15 10.05
N HIS A 168 0.20 12.88 8.94
CA HIS A 168 -0.98 12.84 8.08
C HIS A 168 -1.22 11.43 7.53
N LYS A 169 -0.18 10.77 7.00
CA LYS A 169 -0.22 9.40 6.49
C LYS A 169 -0.65 8.41 7.58
N MET A 170 -0.10 8.55 8.79
CA MET A 170 -0.44 7.72 9.95
C MET A 170 -1.93 7.85 10.32
N ARG A 171 -2.46 9.07 10.36
CA ARG A 171 -3.88 9.31 10.66
C ARG A 171 -4.79 8.65 9.63
N LEU A 172 -4.45 8.72 8.32
CA LEU A 172 -5.22 8.05 7.28
C LEU A 172 -5.19 6.51 7.45
N LEU A 173 -4.03 5.95 7.83
CA LEU A 173 -3.88 4.52 8.09
C LEU A 173 -4.65 4.08 9.34
N ASP A 174 -4.65 4.87 10.41
CA ASP A 174 -5.42 4.59 11.63
C ASP A 174 -6.92 4.62 11.34
N LEU A 175 -7.38 5.61 10.56
CA LEU A 175 -8.77 5.69 10.11
C LEU A 175 -9.16 4.48 9.25
N ALA A 176 -8.31 4.07 8.31
CA ALA A 176 -8.54 2.88 7.50
C ALA A 176 -8.60 1.61 8.37
N SER A 177 -7.73 1.48 9.37
CA SER A 177 -7.72 0.35 10.30
C SER A 177 -8.99 0.28 11.15
N LEU A 178 -9.52 1.42 11.60
CA LEU A 178 -10.81 1.51 12.30
C LEU A 178 -11.95 1.08 11.37
N CYS A 179 -11.98 1.60 10.15
CA CYS A 179 -12.98 1.26 9.14
C CYS A 179 -12.92 -0.23 8.76
N ALA A 180 -11.73 -0.84 8.73
CA ALA A 180 -11.57 -2.26 8.43
C ALA A 180 -12.25 -3.17 9.48
N ARG A 181 -12.29 -2.74 10.73
CA ARG A 181 -13.01 -3.46 11.81
C ARG A 181 -14.53 -3.30 11.72
N SER A 182 -14.99 -2.23 11.07
CA SER A 182 -16.40 -1.82 11.01
C SER A 182 -16.98 -1.93 9.60
N VAL A 183 -16.45 -2.82 8.75
CA VAL A 183 -16.98 -3.04 7.40
C VAL A 183 -18.43 -3.50 7.44
N SER A 184 -19.27 -2.88 6.63
CA SER A 184 -20.73 -3.06 6.57
C SER A 184 -21.50 -2.50 7.78
N ALA A 185 -20.84 -1.79 8.69
CA ALA A 185 -21.45 -1.09 9.80
C ALA A 185 -21.44 0.43 9.60
N GLU A 186 -22.21 1.12 10.42
CA GLU A 186 -22.19 2.59 10.54
C GLU A 186 -21.32 2.97 11.74
N VAL A 187 -20.40 3.89 11.52
CA VAL A 187 -19.52 4.44 12.55
C VAL A 187 -19.94 5.87 12.81
N SER A 188 -20.08 6.27 14.07
CA SER A 188 -20.45 7.63 14.43
C SER A 188 -19.29 8.60 14.22
N TYR A 189 -19.58 9.88 13.97
CA TYR A 189 -18.52 10.91 13.89
C TYR A 189 -17.77 11.08 15.21
N GLU A 190 -18.42 10.81 16.33
CA GLU A 190 -17.83 10.87 17.65
C GLU A 190 -16.76 9.80 17.84
N ASP A 191 -17.04 8.55 17.42
CA ASP A 191 -16.07 7.45 17.46
C ASP A 191 -14.88 7.72 16.54
N LEU A 192 -15.14 8.28 15.35
CA LEU A 192 -14.09 8.68 14.41
C LEU A 192 -13.23 9.82 14.97
N ALA A 193 -13.86 10.85 15.55
CA ALA A 193 -13.17 11.98 16.18
C ALA A 193 -12.28 11.54 17.33
N GLN A 194 -12.78 10.64 18.17
CA GLN A 194 -12.04 10.07 19.29
C GLN A 194 -10.83 9.25 18.80
N ALA A 195 -11.02 8.40 17.81
CA ALA A 195 -9.94 7.56 17.26
C ALA A 195 -8.83 8.38 16.59
N LEU A 196 -9.21 9.47 15.89
CA LEU A 196 -8.27 10.36 15.20
C LEU A 196 -7.69 11.44 16.11
N HIS A 197 -8.26 11.63 17.30
CA HIS A 197 -7.96 12.77 18.19
C HIS A 197 -8.09 14.13 17.49
N VAL A 198 -9.19 14.32 16.78
CA VAL A 198 -9.55 15.56 16.06
C VAL A 198 -10.92 16.06 16.48
N PRO A 199 -11.23 17.36 16.30
CA PRO A 199 -12.57 17.86 16.49
C PRO A 199 -13.58 17.17 15.56
N VAL A 200 -14.83 17.03 16.02
CA VAL A 200 -15.90 16.38 15.22
C VAL A 200 -16.13 17.10 13.89
N ASP A 201 -15.94 18.40 13.85
CA ASP A 201 -16.13 19.22 12.65
C ASP A 201 -15.09 18.92 11.54
N GLU A 202 -13.92 18.40 11.90
CA GLU A 202 -12.88 18.01 10.96
C GLU A 202 -13.01 16.57 10.43
N VAL A 203 -13.87 15.74 11.05
CA VAL A 203 -14.01 14.32 10.70
C VAL A 203 -14.39 14.12 9.23
N GLU A 204 -15.29 14.95 8.70
CA GLU A 204 -15.70 14.87 7.30
C GLU A 204 -14.54 15.05 6.34
N SER A 205 -13.67 16.02 6.62
CA SER A 205 -12.46 16.28 5.83
C SER A 205 -11.54 15.06 5.82
N TRP A 206 -11.28 14.47 6.99
CA TRP A 206 -10.44 13.26 7.11
C TRP A 206 -11.04 12.04 6.40
N VAL A 207 -12.36 11.86 6.49
CA VAL A 207 -13.04 10.77 5.77
C VAL A 207 -13.00 10.99 4.25
N ILE A 208 -13.12 12.22 3.78
CA ILE A 208 -12.94 12.53 2.35
C ILE A 208 -11.53 12.22 1.91
N ASP A 209 -10.52 12.58 2.70
CA ASP A 209 -9.12 12.33 2.36
C ASP A 209 -8.79 10.83 2.34
N VAL A 210 -9.31 10.03 3.26
CA VAL A 210 -9.11 8.57 3.24
C VAL A 210 -9.81 7.90 2.05
N ILE A 211 -10.96 8.42 1.62
CA ILE A 211 -11.66 7.95 0.41
C ILE A 211 -10.86 8.34 -0.84
N ARG A 212 -10.34 9.57 -0.92
CA ARG A 212 -9.49 10.03 -2.01
C ARG A 212 -8.17 9.25 -2.10
N ALA A 213 -7.64 8.85 -0.94
CA ALA A 213 -6.47 7.97 -0.87
C ALA A 213 -6.75 6.53 -1.36
N GLY A 214 -8.02 6.16 -1.58
CA GLY A 214 -8.41 4.83 -2.03
C GLY A 214 -8.41 3.75 -0.93
N LEU A 215 -8.10 4.13 0.31
CA LEU A 215 -8.01 3.21 1.45
C LEU A 215 -9.37 2.70 1.92
N VAL A 216 -10.40 3.55 1.84
CA VAL A 216 -11.75 3.23 2.31
C VAL A 216 -12.76 3.64 1.24
N SER A 217 -13.84 2.89 1.10
CA SER A 217 -15.02 3.33 0.38
C SER A 217 -16.26 3.26 1.26
N GLY A 218 -17.13 4.26 1.17
CA GLY A 218 -18.30 4.36 2.03
C GLY A 218 -19.18 5.54 1.67
N LYS A 219 -20.22 5.73 2.48
CA LYS A 219 -21.18 6.83 2.35
C LYS A 219 -21.25 7.64 3.64
N LEU A 220 -21.01 8.94 3.56
CA LEU A 220 -21.20 9.90 4.63
C LEU A 220 -22.67 10.31 4.73
N SER A 221 -23.18 10.41 5.94
CA SER A 221 -24.49 10.99 6.25
C SER A 221 -24.30 12.13 7.25
N GLN A 222 -24.35 13.38 6.77
CA GLN A 222 -24.25 14.57 7.63
C GLN A 222 -25.44 14.70 8.58
N VAL A 223 -26.63 14.31 8.13
CA VAL A 223 -27.86 14.38 8.92
C VAL A 223 -27.78 13.45 10.13
N GLN A 224 -27.29 12.23 9.92
CA GLN A 224 -27.19 11.22 10.97
C GLN A 224 -25.83 11.27 11.68
N ARG A 225 -24.88 12.08 11.19
CA ARG A 225 -23.48 12.13 11.67
C ARG A 225 -22.85 10.75 11.74
N THR A 226 -23.03 9.96 10.67
CA THR A 226 -22.50 8.60 10.55
C THR A 226 -21.76 8.40 9.23
N PHE A 227 -20.78 7.52 9.27
CA PHE A 227 -20.09 7.03 8.09
C PHE A 227 -20.34 5.54 7.93
N ARG A 228 -20.99 5.14 6.84
CA ARG A 228 -21.21 3.73 6.49
C ARG A 228 -20.08 3.22 5.64
N VAL A 229 -19.33 2.27 6.16
CA VAL A 229 -18.16 1.67 5.51
C VAL A 229 -18.59 0.52 4.60
N TYR A 230 -18.24 0.59 3.31
CA TYR A 230 -18.48 -0.50 2.36
C TYR A 230 -17.25 -1.39 2.19
N ARG A 231 -16.09 -0.78 2.04
CA ARG A 231 -14.80 -1.45 1.88
C ARG A 231 -13.72 -0.65 2.59
N SER A 232 -12.77 -1.38 3.17
CA SER A 232 -11.54 -0.81 3.70
C SER A 232 -10.37 -1.72 3.37
N THR A 233 -9.21 -1.12 3.13
CA THR A 233 -7.95 -1.83 2.94
C THR A 233 -7.34 -2.12 4.31
N TYR A 234 -6.86 -3.33 4.50
CA TYR A 234 -6.08 -3.68 5.69
C TYR A 234 -4.67 -3.12 5.56
N ARG A 235 -4.13 -2.62 6.66
CA ARG A 235 -2.79 -2.07 6.75
C ARG A 235 -1.71 -3.16 6.76
N SER A 236 -1.99 -4.27 7.44
CA SER A 236 -1.24 -5.51 7.44
C SER A 236 -2.20 -6.70 7.39
N PHE A 237 -1.80 -7.79 6.76
CA PHE A 237 -2.63 -8.98 6.64
C PHE A 237 -2.03 -10.14 7.44
N GLU A 238 -2.28 -10.13 8.74
CA GLU A 238 -1.78 -11.10 9.71
C GLU A 238 -2.73 -12.29 9.91
N LYS A 239 -2.36 -13.21 10.78
CA LYS A 239 -3.14 -14.42 11.10
C LYS A 239 -4.58 -14.12 11.52
N ALA A 240 -4.78 -13.06 12.30
CA ALA A 240 -6.12 -12.66 12.77
C ALA A 240 -7.05 -12.27 11.61
N GLN A 241 -6.53 -11.61 10.57
CA GLN A 241 -7.28 -11.25 9.37
C GLN A 241 -7.61 -12.48 8.52
N TRP A 242 -6.70 -13.45 8.44
CA TRP A 242 -6.95 -14.73 7.78
C TRP A 242 -8.07 -15.52 8.48
N GLU A 243 -8.03 -15.62 9.80
CA GLU A 243 -9.07 -16.27 10.60
C GLU A 243 -10.43 -15.57 10.46
N ALA A 244 -10.46 -14.23 10.45
CA ALA A 244 -11.67 -13.46 10.21
C ALA A 244 -12.25 -13.69 8.80
N LEU A 245 -11.39 -13.78 7.78
CA LEU A 245 -11.77 -14.09 6.41
C LEU A 245 -12.35 -15.50 6.31
N GLU A 246 -11.72 -16.50 6.91
CA GLU A 246 -12.21 -17.88 6.94
C GLU A 246 -13.61 -17.95 7.56
N GLN A 247 -13.82 -17.30 8.72
CA GLN A 247 -15.13 -17.26 9.38
C GLN A 247 -16.19 -16.60 8.50
N ARG A 248 -15.82 -15.55 7.78
CA ARG A 248 -16.72 -14.83 6.87
C ARG A 248 -17.12 -15.71 5.67
N LEU A 249 -16.16 -16.40 5.06
CA LEU A 249 -16.40 -17.31 3.95
C LEU A 249 -17.27 -18.51 4.37
N THR A 250 -16.99 -19.09 5.53
CA THR A 250 -17.79 -20.19 6.10
C THR A 250 -19.23 -19.76 6.35
N ARG A 251 -19.44 -18.55 6.87
CA ARG A 251 -20.78 -17.99 7.07
C ARG A 251 -21.51 -17.79 5.75
N TRP A 252 -20.84 -17.28 4.73
CA TRP A 252 -21.42 -17.14 3.39
C TRP A 252 -21.79 -18.47 2.77
N GLN A 253 -20.93 -19.47 2.87
CA GLN A 253 -21.20 -20.83 2.41
C GLN A 253 -22.45 -21.39 3.08
N GLY A 254 -22.59 -21.25 4.39
CA GLY A 254 -23.79 -21.66 5.15
C GLY A 254 -25.06 -20.94 4.67
N SER A 255 -24.96 -19.62 4.45
CA SER A 255 -26.10 -18.82 3.95
C SER A 255 -26.55 -19.27 2.54
N ILE A 256 -25.59 -19.49 1.64
CA ILE A 256 -25.88 -19.98 0.29
C ILE A 256 -26.53 -21.38 0.34
N GLN A 257 -26.01 -22.27 1.18
CA GLN A 257 -26.60 -23.61 1.36
C GLN A 257 -28.03 -23.54 1.87
N THR A 258 -28.31 -22.64 2.82
CA THR A 258 -29.67 -22.41 3.35
C THR A 258 -30.61 -21.90 2.24
N LEU A 259 -30.15 -20.97 1.41
CA LEU A 259 -30.92 -20.45 0.27
C LEU A 259 -31.23 -21.56 -0.75
N LEU A 260 -30.23 -22.37 -1.11
CA LEU A 260 -30.40 -23.51 -2.01
C LEU A 260 -31.43 -24.50 -1.48
N ASN A 261 -31.33 -24.88 -0.19
CA ASN A 261 -32.29 -25.77 0.44
C ASN A 261 -33.73 -25.18 0.43
N THR A 262 -33.85 -23.87 0.65
CA THR A 262 -35.15 -23.19 0.61
C THR A 262 -35.74 -23.19 -0.81
N MET A 263 -34.90 -22.95 -1.82
CA MET A 263 -35.32 -23.01 -3.22
C MET A 263 -35.74 -24.41 -3.63
N ASP A 264 -35.01 -25.45 -3.23
CA ASP A 264 -35.36 -26.84 -3.49
C ASP A 264 -36.66 -27.24 -2.80
N GLN A 265 -36.89 -26.81 -1.57
CA GLN A 265 -38.15 -27.00 -0.86
C GLN A 265 -39.31 -26.30 -1.56
N ALA A 266 -39.14 -25.06 -2.00
CA ALA A 266 -40.13 -24.32 -2.75
C ALA A 266 -40.48 -25.01 -4.05
N ARG A 267 -39.46 -25.51 -4.78
CA ARG A 267 -39.63 -26.26 -6.04
C ARG A 267 -40.38 -27.56 -5.85
N THR A 268 -40.10 -28.30 -4.77
CA THR A 268 -40.81 -29.56 -4.48
C THR A 268 -42.24 -29.35 -4.00
N GLN A 269 -42.54 -28.15 -3.42
CA GLN A 269 -43.92 -27.82 -2.99
C GLN A 269 -44.75 -27.15 -4.08
N MET A 270 -44.19 -26.77 -5.22
CA MET A 270 -44.95 -26.25 -6.35
C MET A 270 -45.78 -27.38 -6.98
N PRO A 271 -47.11 -27.23 -7.16
CA PRO A 271 -47.93 -28.22 -7.85
C PRO A 271 -47.46 -28.34 -9.30
N ALA A 272 -47.39 -29.58 -9.79
CA ALA A 272 -46.92 -29.94 -11.14
C ALA A 272 -47.57 -29.14 -12.28
N ALA A 273 -48.79 -28.68 -12.10
CA ALA A 273 -49.55 -27.85 -13.05
C ALA A 273 -48.89 -26.46 -13.33
N LEU A 274 -48.30 -25.83 -12.33
CA LEU A 274 -47.64 -24.53 -12.50
C LEU A 274 -46.23 -24.62 -13.15
N VAL A 275 -45.57 -25.75 -13.03
CA VAL A 275 -44.26 -25.97 -13.65
C VAL A 275 -44.39 -26.15 -15.18
N THR A 276 -45.47 -26.72 -15.65
CA THR A 276 -45.76 -26.89 -17.09
C THR A 276 -46.17 -25.58 -17.76
N GLU A 277 -46.87 -24.71 -17.08
CA GLU A 277 -47.31 -23.39 -17.59
C GLU A 277 -46.13 -22.43 -17.79
N GLN A 278 -45.20 -22.37 -16.82
CA GLN A 278 -43.99 -21.54 -16.92
C GLN A 278 -42.98 -22.07 -17.96
N ALA A 279 -42.91 -23.37 -18.15
CA ALA A 279 -42.08 -23.96 -19.20
C ALA A 279 -42.63 -23.70 -20.61
N HIS A 280 -43.96 -23.53 -20.77
CA HIS A 280 -44.60 -23.17 -22.03
C HIS A 280 -44.38 -21.69 -22.38
N GLU A 281 -44.52 -20.78 -21.40
CA GLU A 281 -44.26 -19.36 -21.60
C GLU A 281 -42.78 -19.06 -21.90
N ALA A 282 -41.85 -19.78 -21.30
CA ALA A 282 -40.42 -19.65 -21.58
C ALA A 282 -39.99 -20.23 -22.95
N SER A 283 -40.80 -21.06 -23.60
CA SER A 283 -40.55 -21.60 -24.95
C SER A 283 -41.16 -20.74 -26.06
N GLU A 284 -42.06 -19.81 -25.74
CA GLU A 284 -42.71 -18.90 -26.69
C GLU A 284 -42.11 -17.48 -26.71
N ALA A 285 -41.13 -17.17 -25.83
CA ALA A 285 -40.37 -15.91 -25.76
C ALA A 285 -38.97 -16.07 -26.34
#